data_f390fb08dd8aa2009a2c80a7ba0a94b3
#
_entry.id   f390fb08dd8aa2009a2c80a7ba0a94b3
#
_cell.length_a   1.000
_cell.length_b   1.000
_cell.length_c   1.000
_cell.angle_alpha   90.00
_cell.angle_beta   90.00
_cell.angle_gamma   90.00
#
_symmetry.space_group_name_H-M   'P 1'
#
loop_
_entity.id
_entity.type
_entity.pdbx_description
1 polymer ?
#
loop_
_entity_poly.entity_id
_entity_poly.type
_entity_poly.pdbx_seq_one_letter_code
_entity_poly.pdbx_strand_id
1 'polypeptide(L)'
;MKILMVCLGNICRSPLAHGILEAKLPEHWSVDSAGTSGWHQGERPDTRSVLEARRNGISIDHQRSRQFQVQDFENFDVIFAMDSSNYSNIVRLAPDEQSAAKVRLIMNEIYPGENRQVPDPYTGGQSGFSEVYEMLEQAINAFIERNV
;
A
#
# COMPACT_ATOMS: atom_id res chain seq x y z
N MET A 1 -10.40 6.71 -10.58
CA MET A 1 -8.95 6.52 -10.34
C MET A 1 -8.69 5.12 -9.80
N LYS A 2 -7.68 4.47 -10.33
CA LYS A 2 -7.29 3.11 -9.91
C LYS A 2 -5.96 3.17 -9.17
N ILE A 3 -5.93 2.68 -7.95
CA ILE A 3 -4.79 2.82 -7.04
C ILE A 3 -4.29 1.45 -6.60
N LEU A 4 -2.96 1.27 -6.61
CA LEU A 4 -2.32 0.05 -6.15
C LEU A 4 -1.42 0.36 -4.95
N MET A 5 -1.56 -0.41 -3.88
CA MET A 5 -0.72 -0.31 -2.69
C MET A 5 0.31 -1.43 -2.71
N VAL A 6 1.59 -1.10 -2.61
CA VAL A 6 2.67 -2.08 -2.74
C VAL A 6 3.64 -2.04 -1.57
N CYS A 7 3.93 -3.20 -1.00
CA CYS A 7 5.00 -3.38 -0.03
C CYS A 7 5.86 -4.57 -0.42
N LEU A 8 6.67 -5.12 0.48
CA LEU A 8 7.55 -6.24 0.13
C LEU A 8 6.77 -7.53 -0.10
N GLY A 9 6.06 -8.01 0.91
CA GLY A 9 5.41 -9.33 0.89
C GLY A 9 3.91 -9.33 0.65
N ASN A 10 3.28 -8.16 0.64
CA ASN A 10 1.84 -7.99 0.52
C ASN A 10 1.05 -8.75 1.60
N ILE A 11 1.59 -8.75 2.83
CA ILE A 11 0.91 -9.36 3.97
C ILE A 11 0.75 -8.42 5.17
N CYS A 12 1.52 -7.32 5.24
CA CYS A 12 1.45 -6.39 6.38
C CYS A 12 0.97 -5.00 5.97
N ARG A 13 1.86 -4.20 5.39
CA ARG A 13 1.60 -2.76 5.11
C ARG A 13 0.60 -2.53 3.99
N SER A 14 0.80 -3.14 2.84
CA SER A 14 -0.09 -2.91 1.71
C SER A 14 -1.51 -3.44 1.91
N PRO A 15 -1.72 -4.57 2.63
CA PRO A 15 -3.08 -4.97 2.96
C PRO A 15 -3.81 -3.96 3.85
N LEU A 16 -3.11 -3.35 4.81
CA LEU A 16 -3.70 -2.29 5.66
C LEU A 16 -4.05 -1.07 4.81
N ALA A 17 -3.13 -0.61 3.97
CA ALA A 17 -3.37 0.54 3.11
C ALA A 17 -4.56 0.29 2.17
N HIS A 18 -4.61 -0.90 1.57
CA HIS A 18 -5.71 -1.33 0.72
C HIS A 18 -7.05 -1.27 1.47
N GLY A 19 -7.09 -1.85 2.66
CA GLY A 19 -8.31 -1.86 3.48
C GLY A 19 -8.76 -0.47 3.91
N ILE A 20 -7.82 0.39 4.30
CA ILE A 20 -8.14 1.76 4.71
C ILE A 20 -8.75 2.54 3.55
N LEU A 21 -8.12 2.49 2.38
CA LEU A 21 -8.64 3.21 1.22
C LEU A 21 -9.98 2.63 0.77
N GLU A 22 -10.12 1.31 0.77
CA GLU A 22 -11.36 0.65 0.39
C GLU A 22 -12.54 1.11 1.25
N ALA A 23 -12.30 1.28 2.55
CA ALA A 23 -13.33 1.74 3.49
C ALA A 23 -13.75 3.19 3.27
N LYS A 24 -12.90 3.98 2.64
CA LYS A 24 -13.12 5.42 2.40
C LYS A 24 -13.27 5.74 0.92
N LEU A 25 -13.41 4.73 0.08
CA LEU A 25 -13.25 4.82 -1.37
C LEU A 25 -14.23 5.81 -1.99
N PRO A 26 -13.73 6.88 -2.65
CA PRO A 26 -14.61 7.78 -3.40
C PRO A 26 -15.27 7.07 -4.56
N GLU A 27 -16.39 7.61 -5.01
CA GLU A 27 -17.14 7.07 -6.14
C GLU A 27 -16.25 6.98 -7.38
N HIS A 28 -16.36 5.87 -8.11
CA HIS A 28 -15.60 5.57 -9.34
C HIS A 28 -14.11 5.28 -9.13
N TRP A 29 -13.65 5.21 -7.89
CA TRP A 29 -12.29 4.77 -7.60
C TRP A 29 -12.25 3.28 -7.31
N SER A 30 -11.07 2.67 -7.51
CA SER A 30 -10.84 1.28 -7.12
C SER A 30 -9.44 1.15 -6.53
N VAL A 31 -9.23 0.14 -5.68
CA VAL A 31 -7.96 -0.09 -5.01
C VAL A 31 -7.65 -1.58 -5.00
N ASP A 32 -6.35 -1.90 -5.09
CA ASP A 32 -5.83 -3.25 -4.94
C ASP A 32 -4.46 -3.17 -4.26
N SER A 33 -3.85 -4.29 -3.99
CA SER A 33 -2.54 -4.34 -3.38
C SER A 33 -1.70 -5.49 -3.96
N ALA A 34 -0.37 -5.36 -3.84
CA ALA A 34 0.58 -6.35 -4.34
C ALA A 34 1.89 -6.26 -3.55
N GLY A 35 2.76 -7.24 -3.72
CA GLY A 35 4.09 -7.25 -3.13
C GLY A 35 5.16 -7.22 -4.20
N THR A 36 6.32 -6.67 -3.88
CA THR A 36 7.46 -6.71 -4.81
C THR A 36 8.03 -8.13 -4.87
N SER A 37 7.89 -8.92 -3.80
CA SER A 37 8.27 -10.33 -3.79
C SER A 37 7.05 -11.22 -4.00
N GLY A 38 7.29 -12.46 -4.42
CA GLY A 38 6.24 -13.47 -4.54
C GLY A 38 6.26 -14.49 -3.39
N TRP A 39 7.00 -14.20 -2.31
CA TRP A 39 7.23 -15.16 -1.24
C TRP A 39 5.96 -15.64 -0.54
N HIS A 40 4.94 -14.79 -0.46
CA HIS A 40 3.69 -15.07 0.26
C HIS A 40 2.49 -15.20 -0.68
N GLN A 41 2.74 -15.43 -1.97
CA GLN A 41 1.67 -15.47 -2.96
C GLN A 41 0.53 -16.40 -2.55
N GLY A 42 -0.69 -15.88 -2.56
CA GLY A 42 -1.89 -16.62 -2.19
C GLY A 42 -2.19 -16.65 -0.69
N GLU A 43 -1.29 -16.14 0.14
CA GLU A 43 -1.48 -16.13 1.59
C GLU A 43 -2.41 -15.01 2.03
N ARG A 44 -3.02 -15.20 3.19
CA ARG A 44 -3.82 -14.17 3.87
C ARG A 44 -2.90 -13.10 4.43
N PRO A 45 -3.43 -11.90 4.71
CA PRO A 45 -2.66 -10.91 5.45
C PRO A 45 -2.19 -11.46 6.80
N ASP A 46 -1.08 -10.92 7.29
CA ASP A 46 -0.58 -11.24 8.64
C ASP A 46 -1.68 -11.03 9.66
N THR A 47 -1.80 -11.96 10.63
CA THR A 47 -2.88 -11.89 11.63
C THR A 47 -2.86 -10.60 12.44
N ARG A 48 -1.69 -10.02 12.64
CA ARG A 48 -1.55 -8.75 13.37
C ARG A 48 -2.11 -7.57 12.56
N SER A 49 -1.96 -7.61 11.23
CA SER A 49 -2.58 -6.62 10.34
C SER A 49 -4.10 -6.76 10.37
N VAL A 50 -4.59 -8.01 10.30
CA VAL A 50 -6.02 -8.30 10.37
C VAL A 50 -6.61 -7.78 11.69
N LEU A 51 -5.91 -8.02 12.80
CA LEU A 51 -6.35 -7.55 14.12
C LEU A 51 -6.39 -6.02 14.19
N GLU A 52 -5.34 -5.37 13.69
CA GLU A 52 -5.28 -3.90 13.70
C GLU A 52 -6.39 -3.30 12.87
N ALA A 53 -6.64 -3.84 11.67
CA ALA A 53 -7.73 -3.40 10.82
C ALA A 53 -9.07 -3.56 11.54
N ARG A 54 -9.30 -4.72 12.15
CA ARG A 54 -10.54 -5.02 12.86
C ARG A 54 -10.79 -4.06 14.03
N ARG A 55 -9.74 -3.70 14.76
CA ARG A 55 -9.81 -2.70 15.85
C ARG A 55 -10.33 -1.35 15.34
N ASN A 56 -10.13 -1.06 14.09
CA ASN A 56 -10.56 0.18 13.44
C ASN A 56 -11.80 -0.01 12.57
N GLY A 57 -12.51 -1.12 12.72
CA GLY A 57 -13.77 -1.37 12.02
C GLY A 57 -13.61 -1.81 10.57
N ILE A 58 -12.43 -2.29 10.18
CA ILE A 58 -12.12 -2.67 8.80
C ILE A 58 -11.80 -4.15 8.73
N SER A 59 -12.32 -4.84 7.71
CA SER A 59 -12.03 -6.25 7.45
C SER A 59 -11.11 -6.38 6.24
N ILE A 60 -10.00 -7.11 6.41
CA ILE A 60 -9.05 -7.39 5.32
C ILE A 60 -8.80 -8.89 5.14
N ASP A 61 -9.53 -9.75 5.86
CA ASP A 61 -9.35 -11.21 5.83
C ASP A 61 -9.51 -11.80 4.44
N HIS A 62 -10.31 -11.16 3.59
CA HIS A 62 -10.60 -11.64 2.25
C HIS A 62 -9.47 -11.39 1.25
N GLN A 63 -8.52 -10.54 1.60
CA GLN A 63 -7.39 -10.24 0.72
C GLN A 63 -6.46 -11.45 0.60
N ARG A 64 -5.78 -11.54 -0.56
CA ARG A 64 -4.77 -12.57 -0.81
C ARG A 64 -3.55 -11.91 -1.43
N SER A 65 -2.38 -12.29 -0.95
CA SER A 65 -1.11 -11.76 -1.45
C SER A 65 -0.91 -12.14 -2.91
N ARG A 66 -0.45 -11.19 -3.71
CA ARG A 66 -0.01 -11.43 -5.08
C ARG A 66 1.25 -10.63 -5.37
N GLN A 67 2.03 -11.07 -6.34
CA GLN A 67 3.24 -10.34 -6.73
C GLN A 67 2.90 -9.24 -7.72
N PHE A 68 3.58 -8.09 -7.60
CA PHE A 68 3.50 -7.00 -8.54
C PHE A 68 3.97 -7.46 -9.92
N GLN A 69 3.28 -7.03 -10.97
CA GLN A 69 3.58 -7.37 -12.34
C GLN A 69 3.68 -6.14 -13.22
N VAL A 70 4.42 -6.23 -14.33
CA VAL A 70 4.59 -5.10 -15.26
C VAL A 70 3.24 -4.60 -15.77
N GLN A 71 2.26 -5.50 -15.94
CA GLN A 71 0.92 -5.14 -16.37
C GLN A 71 0.23 -4.14 -15.40
N ASP A 72 0.65 -4.12 -14.14
CA ASP A 72 0.10 -3.20 -13.15
C ASP A 72 0.34 -1.72 -13.52
N PHE A 73 1.41 -1.43 -14.24
CA PHE A 73 1.65 -0.05 -14.70
C PHE A 73 0.54 0.43 -15.65
N GLU A 74 -0.06 -0.47 -16.43
CA GLU A 74 -1.17 -0.10 -17.32
C GLU A 74 -2.49 -0.05 -16.58
N ASN A 75 -2.68 -0.95 -15.61
CA ASN A 75 -3.96 -1.11 -14.92
C ASN A 75 -4.23 -0.06 -13.85
N PHE A 76 -3.20 0.61 -13.34
CA PHE A 76 -3.35 1.55 -12.23
C PHE A 76 -2.84 2.94 -12.59
N ASP A 77 -3.51 3.94 -12.04
CA ASP A 77 -3.14 5.35 -12.25
C ASP A 77 -2.07 5.80 -11.27
N VAL A 78 -2.11 5.29 -10.04
CA VAL A 78 -1.17 5.62 -8.97
C VAL A 78 -0.74 4.32 -8.30
N ILE A 79 0.57 4.19 -8.11
CA ILE A 79 1.17 3.03 -7.44
C ILE A 79 1.92 3.55 -6.22
N PHE A 80 1.41 3.24 -5.02
CA PHE A 80 2.03 3.68 -3.78
C PHE A 80 3.00 2.65 -3.23
N ALA A 81 4.24 3.07 -3.02
CA ALA A 81 5.26 2.29 -2.34
C ALA A 81 5.31 2.70 -0.87
N MET A 82 5.60 1.76 0.01
CA MET A 82 5.65 2.00 1.45
C MET A 82 7.01 2.54 1.90
N ASP A 83 8.08 2.15 1.22
CA ASP A 83 9.44 2.58 1.54
C ASP A 83 10.29 2.70 0.28
N SER A 84 11.53 3.20 0.45
CA SER A 84 12.42 3.44 -0.70
C SER A 84 12.84 2.15 -1.39
N SER A 85 12.93 1.03 -0.67
CA SER A 85 13.25 -0.27 -1.24
C SER A 85 12.12 -0.74 -2.17
N ASN A 86 10.87 -0.65 -1.71
CA ASN A 86 9.71 -0.98 -2.54
C ASN A 86 9.68 -0.07 -3.77
N TYR A 87 9.88 1.22 -3.57
CA TYR A 87 9.91 2.20 -4.65
C TYR A 87 10.92 1.82 -5.73
N SER A 88 12.16 1.58 -5.32
CA SER A 88 13.24 1.22 -6.27
C SER A 88 12.96 -0.07 -7.02
N ASN A 89 12.42 -1.07 -6.31
CA ASN A 89 12.11 -2.36 -6.94
C ASN A 89 10.98 -2.25 -7.97
N ILE A 90 9.99 -1.39 -7.72
CA ILE A 90 8.91 -1.16 -8.68
C ILE A 90 9.42 -0.38 -9.89
N VAL A 91 10.10 0.74 -9.65
CA VAL A 91 10.61 1.62 -10.72
C VAL A 91 11.52 0.86 -11.68
N ARG A 92 12.32 -0.08 -11.14
CA ARG A 92 13.22 -0.90 -11.96
C ARG A 92 12.47 -1.73 -13.00
N LEU A 93 11.21 -2.06 -12.76
CA LEU A 93 10.39 -2.85 -13.67
C LEU A 93 9.63 -1.99 -14.68
N ALA A 94 9.66 -0.66 -14.53
CA ALA A 94 8.90 0.23 -15.40
C ALA A 94 9.45 0.20 -16.82
N PRO A 95 8.58 -0.01 -17.82
CA PRO A 95 9.02 -0.07 -19.22
C PRO A 95 9.39 1.29 -19.80
N ASP A 96 8.95 2.38 -19.18
CA ASP A 96 9.20 3.75 -19.66
C ASP A 96 9.08 4.75 -18.50
N GLU A 97 9.41 6.01 -18.81
CA GLU A 97 9.36 7.09 -17.81
C GLU A 97 7.94 7.41 -17.35
N GLN A 98 6.98 7.27 -18.24
CA GLN A 98 5.57 7.53 -17.92
C GLN A 98 5.05 6.54 -16.89
N SER A 99 5.42 5.27 -17.03
CA SER A 99 5.08 4.23 -16.06
C SER A 99 5.76 4.48 -14.72
N ALA A 100 7.07 4.80 -14.74
CA ALA A 100 7.82 5.09 -13.53
C ALA A 100 7.23 6.29 -12.76
N ALA A 101 6.70 7.28 -13.48
CA ALA A 101 6.12 8.47 -12.88
C ALA A 101 4.84 8.18 -12.08
N LYS A 102 4.22 7.02 -12.27
CA LYS A 102 3.04 6.60 -11.49
C LYS A 102 3.39 6.16 -10.08
N VAL A 103 4.66 5.83 -9.83
CA VAL A 103 5.11 5.32 -8.54
C VAL A 103 5.40 6.46 -7.58
N ARG A 104 4.83 6.41 -6.39
CA ARG A 104 5.00 7.43 -5.35
C ARG A 104 5.22 6.78 -4.00
N LEU A 105 6.01 7.42 -3.13
CA LEU A 105 6.08 7.04 -1.73
C LEU A 105 4.83 7.57 -1.02
N ILE A 106 4.10 6.70 -0.35
CA ILE A 106 2.80 7.08 0.24
C ILE A 106 2.94 8.21 1.27
N MET A 107 4.03 8.23 2.04
CA MET A 107 4.23 9.27 3.05
C MET A 107 4.52 10.65 2.47
N ASN A 108 4.85 10.74 1.18
CA ASN A 108 4.98 12.04 0.51
C ASN A 108 3.64 12.74 0.36
N GLU A 109 2.53 12.05 0.59
CA GLU A 109 1.21 12.67 0.58
C GLU A 109 1.00 13.58 1.79
N ILE A 110 1.72 13.34 2.90
CA ILE A 110 1.70 14.19 4.09
C ILE A 110 2.92 15.11 4.12
N TYR A 111 4.10 14.56 3.80
CA TYR A 111 5.37 15.27 3.88
C TYR A 111 6.02 15.32 2.50
N PRO A 112 5.51 16.20 1.59
CA PRO A 112 5.97 16.22 0.19
C PRO A 112 7.49 16.39 0.07
N GLY A 113 8.11 15.49 -0.69
CA GLY A 113 9.54 15.55 -0.99
C GLY A 113 10.45 15.08 0.13
N GLU A 114 9.93 14.71 1.31
CA GLU A 114 10.76 14.26 2.42
C GLU A 114 11.14 12.80 2.33
N ASN A 115 10.44 12.03 1.50
CA ASN A 115 10.71 10.62 1.25
C ASN A 115 10.72 9.76 2.53
N ARG A 116 9.81 10.06 3.46
CA ARG A 116 9.67 9.28 4.68
C ARG A 116 9.11 7.90 4.37
N GLN A 117 9.48 6.93 5.17
CA GLN A 117 9.12 5.54 4.96
C GLN A 117 8.08 5.08 5.98
N VAL A 118 7.21 4.15 5.55
CA VAL A 118 6.38 3.37 6.47
C VAL A 118 7.26 2.19 6.90
N PRO A 119 7.58 2.06 8.20
CA PRO A 119 8.44 0.96 8.65
C PRO A 119 7.76 -0.39 8.46
N ASP A 120 8.57 -1.44 8.26
CA ASP A 120 8.05 -2.80 8.16
C ASP A 120 7.84 -3.35 9.57
N PRO A 121 6.59 -3.65 9.98
CA PRO A 121 6.31 -4.08 11.34
C PRO A 121 6.49 -5.58 11.56
N TYR A 122 6.90 -6.33 10.55
CA TYR A 122 6.85 -7.79 10.55
C TYR A 122 7.62 -8.42 11.72
N THR A 123 8.78 -7.88 12.07
CA THR A 123 9.64 -8.42 13.13
C THR A 123 9.35 -7.86 14.52
N GLY A 124 8.39 -6.93 14.63
CA GLY A 124 8.03 -6.31 15.90
C GLY A 124 6.77 -6.87 16.51
N GLY A 125 6.22 -6.16 17.49
CA GLY A 125 4.98 -6.51 18.15
C GLY A 125 3.78 -5.77 17.57
N GLN A 126 2.62 -5.96 18.21
CA GLN A 126 1.36 -5.35 17.75
C GLN A 126 1.43 -3.82 17.69
N SER A 127 2.20 -3.19 18.58
CA SER A 127 2.33 -1.72 18.60
C SER A 127 2.90 -1.17 17.27
N GLY A 128 3.78 -1.93 16.62
CA GLY A 128 4.31 -1.54 15.31
C GLY A 128 3.23 -1.52 14.24
N PHE A 129 2.29 -2.46 14.32
CA PHE A 129 1.14 -2.50 13.39
C PHE A 129 0.19 -1.34 13.63
N SER A 130 0.00 -0.93 14.89
CA SER A 130 -0.82 0.25 15.22
C SER A 130 -0.21 1.53 14.70
N GLU A 131 1.11 1.69 14.81
CA GLU A 131 1.82 2.85 14.28
C GLU A 131 1.71 2.92 12.75
N VAL A 132 1.90 1.78 12.08
CA VAL A 132 1.76 1.69 10.62
C VAL A 132 0.34 2.07 10.20
N TYR A 133 -0.66 1.56 10.89
CA TYR A 133 -2.05 1.89 10.59
C TYR A 133 -2.30 3.40 10.66
N GLU A 134 -1.83 4.05 11.73
CA GLU A 134 -1.98 5.50 11.91
C GLU A 134 -1.31 6.28 10.78
N MET A 135 -0.08 5.92 10.44
CA MET A 135 0.65 6.58 9.36
C MET A 135 -0.08 6.46 8.03
N LEU A 136 -0.56 5.26 7.71
CA LEU A 136 -1.26 4.99 6.47
C LEU A 136 -2.60 5.72 6.41
N GLU A 137 -3.34 5.76 7.52
CA GLU A 137 -4.61 6.46 7.56
C GLU A 137 -4.44 7.95 7.30
N GLN A 138 -3.44 8.57 7.91
CA GLN A 138 -3.15 9.98 7.69
C GLN A 138 -2.78 10.27 6.24
N ALA A 139 -1.92 9.43 5.66
CA ALA A 139 -1.49 9.60 4.27
C ALA A 139 -2.65 9.43 3.29
N ILE A 140 -3.48 8.42 3.51
CA ILE A 140 -4.63 8.13 2.66
C ILE A 140 -5.67 9.24 2.75
N ASN A 141 -5.94 9.75 3.95
CA ASN A 141 -6.84 10.88 4.14
C ASN A 141 -6.36 12.11 3.36
N ALA A 142 -5.06 12.42 3.44
CA ALA A 142 -4.48 13.54 2.71
C ALA A 142 -4.62 13.37 1.20
N PHE A 143 -4.39 12.15 0.71
CA PHE A 143 -4.52 11.83 -0.71
C PHE A 143 -5.96 12.01 -1.19
N ILE A 144 -6.93 11.49 -0.43
CA ILE A 144 -8.34 11.61 -0.78
C ILE A 144 -8.74 13.09 -0.82
N GLU A 145 -8.41 13.87 0.20
CA GLU A 145 -8.72 15.29 0.28
C GLU A 145 -8.25 16.06 -0.94
N ARG A 146 -7.06 15.74 -1.43
CA ARG A 146 -6.43 16.46 -2.54
C ARG A 146 -7.03 16.09 -3.90
N ASN A 147 -7.67 14.94 -4.00
CA ASN A 147 -8.11 14.38 -5.28
C ASN A 147 -9.63 14.24 -5.42
N VAL A 148 -10.37 14.68 -4.43
CA VAL A 148 -11.86 14.63 -4.45
C VAL A 148 -12.47 15.99 -4.50
#